data_5c23504d1a5611605a718e0210c06226
#
_entry.id   5c23504d1a5611605a718e0210c06226
#
_cell.length_a   1.000
_cell.length_b   1.000
_cell.length_c   1.000
_cell.angle_alpha   90.00
_cell.angle_beta   90.00
_cell.angle_gamma   90.00
#
_symmetry.space_group_name_H-M   'P 1'
#
loop_
_entity.id
_entity.type
_entity.pdbx_description
1 polymer ?
#
loop_
_entity_poly.entity_id
_entity_poly.type
_entity_poly.pdbx_seq_one_letter_code
_entity_poly.pdbx_strand_id
1 'polypeptide(L)'
;MGANASVAERNNLDTIPTLIQFWSQTLPDKELFVFYKGDRREAFTCRQVFQLAARFSGRLRNQYGFQKGDIIMNSLPNSPERVFTDIGIALAGCVSLNGSTMFSDGSDYLPAAHNSGLLAVIACPHDNNPAWRILKQYIQGDASSATAVLACDKAPLMRTAILVSRQPTGRRGHFLQELRESTEELFVEAAVQPDDMVNVMTTSGSTGYCKLVPKTHRELIDAGLDTYGQIDKQSRQQWQHNILYNDRPIGWMGGFPFGTYVCADTRVLLDVFDSQGSKVGADTWAIICREKVDYAIILPLDLDYLLKHTSFDGAADYKMKLICCGGQPIRKDQFYSYTAVAREVAAVYGCTEVSYMSLGIIDENNVKDYFCGQVRPGLEVRVVDDNNKDCPPGTVGTIHLKGRGVFKGYLNRVENPDPKTLIVFTKDGYLNMDDSGYFDEDRTLYVLGRLKDVITIGASFVYPGWLEPKIAQHPAVTEACVVPVSDPVLFQNICAIVKLVPGGQLSEEELRAFCQRIFLLDEDVEGSCVPKFYLILQDFPETATGKVDRKRLQKLAEDKFGSR
;
A
#
# COMPACT_ATOMS: atom_id res chain seq x y z
N MET A 1 -22.93 -15.80 -19.23
CA MET A 1 -21.78 -14.88 -19.02
C MET A 1 -22.26 -13.53 -19.51
N GLY A 2 -22.35 -12.56 -18.60
CA GLY A 2 -22.93 -11.25 -18.91
C GLY A 2 -22.01 -10.40 -19.76
N ALA A 3 -22.56 -9.35 -20.36
CA ALA A 3 -21.89 -8.43 -21.29
C ALA A 3 -20.65 -7.69 -20.73
N ASN A 4 -20.32 -7.88 -19.46
CA ASN A 4 -19.30 -7.15 -18.69
C ASN A 4 -18.08 -8.00 -18.29
N ALA A 5 -17.82 -9.16 -18.92
CA ALA A 5 -16.58 -9.90 -18.67
C ALA A 5 -15.39 -9.08 -19.22
N SER A 6 -14.37 -8.90 -18.38
CA SER A 6 -13.13 -8.20 -18.79
C SER A 6 -12.44 -8.93 -19.93
N VAL A 7 -11.57 -8.22 -20.66
CA VAL A 7 -10.79 -8.83 -21.74
C VAL A 7 -9.95 -10.00 -21.23
N ALA A 8 -9.42 -9.91 -19.99
CA ALA A 8 -8.64 -10.96 -19.35
C ALA A 8 -9.48 -12.24 -19.14
N GLU A 9 -10.70 -12.12 -18.63
CA GLU A 9 -11.61 -13.28 -18.43
C GLU A 9 -12.00 -13.94 -19.75
N ARG A 10 -12.27 -13.16 -20.80
CA ARG A 10 -12.66 -13.68 -22.12
C ARG A 10 -11.56 -14.48 -22.81
N ASN A 11 -10.30 -14.19 -22.52
CA ASN A 11 -9.14 -14.79 -23.16
C ASN A 11 -8.39 -15.79 -22.26
N ASN A 12 -8.91 -16.15 -21.08
CA ASN A 12 -8.24 -17.03 -20.11
C ASN A 12 -6.83 -16.55 -19.74
N LEU A 13 -6.66 -15.23 -19.60
CA LEU A 13 -5.36 -14.64 -19.25
C LEU A 13 -5.23 -14.62 -17.72
N ASP A 14 -4.62 -15.65 -17.17
CA ASP A 14 -4.64 -15.94 -15.72
C ASP A 14 -3.25 -15.87 -15.06
N THR A 15 -2.24 -15.38 -15.80
CA THR A 15 -0.90 -15.06 -15.27
C THR A 15 -0.44 -13.69 -15.73
N ILE A 16 0.43 -13.04 -14.93
CA ILE A 16 1.03 -11.75 -15.31
C ILE A 16 1.80 -11.86 -16.63
N PRO A 17 2.63 -12.91 -16.88
CA PRO A 17 3.26 -13.12 -18.17
C PRO A 17 2.29 -13.11 -19.33
N THR A 18 1.18 -13.86 -19.24
CA THR A 18 0.19 -13.94 -20.33
C THR A 18 -0.50 -12.60 -20.58
N LEU A 19 -0.83 -11.84 -19.55
CA LEU A 19 -1.42 -10.51 -19.67
C LEU A 19 -0.48 -9.52 -20.36
N ILE A 20 0.77 -9.42 -19.92
CA ILE A 20 1.75 -8.49 -20.50
C ILE A 20 2.07 -8.85 -21.95
N GLN A 21 2.19 -10.13 -22.25
CA GLN A 21 2.39 -10.61 -23.63
C GLN A 21 1.17 -10.29 -24.51
N PHE A 22 -0.04 -10.54 -24.04
CA PHE A 22 -1.28 -10.23 -24.74
C PHE A 22 -1.40 -8.74 -25.09
N TRP A 23 -1.16 -7.85 -24.12
CA TRP A 23 -1.20 -6.40 -24.36
C TRP A 23 -0.11 -5.94 -25.34
N SER A 24 1.08 -6.54 -25.28
CA SER A 24 2.15 -6.23 -26.22
C SER A 24 1.81 -6.57 -27.68
N GLN A 25 0.90 -7.53 -27.90
CA GLN A 25 0.45 -7.98 -29.20
C GLN A 25 -0.81 -7.24 -29.68
N THR A 26 -1.75 -6.99 -28.77
CA THR A 26 -3.06 -6.42 -29.12
C THR A 26 -3.08 -4.90 -29.09
N LEU A 27 -2.27 -4.27 -28.25
CA LEU A 27 -2.16 -2.81 -28.07
C LEU A 27 -0.69 -2.36 -28.07
N PRO A 28 0.12 -2.75 -29.07
CA PRO A 28 1.57 -2.60 -29.02
C PRO A 28 2.06 -1.17 -28.78
N ASP A 29 1.36 -0.19 -29.35
CA ASP A 29 1.78 1.21 -29.34
C ASP A 29 1.06 2.05 -28.25
N LYS A 30 0.15 1.42 -27.49
CA LYS A 30 -0.48 2.08 -26.33
C LYS A 30 0.54 2.28 -25.22
N GLU A 31 0.63 3.50 -24.70
CA GLU A 31 1.41 3.80 -23.49
C GLU A 31 0.83 3.03 -22.29
N LEU A 32 1.69 2.26 -21.59
CA LEU A 32 1.29 1.46 -20.44
C LEU A 32 1.79 2.08 -19.13
N PHE A 33 2.98 2.66 -19.14
CA PHE A 33 3.55 3.39 -18.02
C PHE A 33 4.07 4.76 -18.48
N VAL A 34 3.76 5.79 -17.71
CA VAL A 34 4.22 7.16 -17.91
C VAL A 34 4.88 7.65 -16.63
N PHE A 35 6.15 8.02 -16.72
CA PHE A 35 6.94 8.49 -15.59
C PHE A 35 7.21 9.99 -15.72
N TYR A 36 7.15 10.67 -14.58
CA TYR A 36 7.53 12.07 -14.45
C TYR A 36 8.72 12.24 -13.50
N LYS A 37 9.73 12.96 -13.96
CA LYS A 37 10.85 13.45 -13.14
C LYS A 37 10.96 14.96 -13.32
N GLY A 38 10.37 15.72 -12.40
CA GLY A 38 10.07 17.14 -12.64
C GLY A 38 9.18 17.27 -13.88
N ASP A 39 9.54 18.16 -14.82
CA ASP A 39 8.80 18.34 -16.09
C ASP A 39 9.10 17.29 -17.16
N ARG A 40 10.09 16.45 -16.96
CA ARG A 40 10.45 15.42 -17.94
C ARG A 40 9.46 14.28 -17.89
N ARG A 41 8.76 14.07 -19.00
CA ARG A 41 7.85 12.94 -19.24
C ARG A 41 8.61 11.84 -20.00
N GLU A 42 8.52 10.60 -19.52
CA GLU A 42 9.03 9.42 -20.19
C GLU A 42 7.94 8.33 -20.20
N ALA A 43 7.56 7.85 -21.38
CA ALA A 43 6.50 6.88 -21.55
C ALA A 43 7.03 5.60 -22.20
N PHE A 44 6.40 4.47 -21.81
CA PHE A 44 6.72 3.15 -22.34
C PHE A 44 5.45 2.46 -22.82
N THR A 45 5.47 2.04 -24.09
CA THR A 45 4.34 1.33 -24.70
C THR A 45 4.27 -0.13 -24.23
N CYS A 46 3.12 -0.78 -24.43
CA CYS A 46 2.94 -2.20 -24.12
C CYS A 46 4.03 -3.07 -24.74
N ARG A 47 4.40 -2.80 -26.00
CA ARG A 47 5.50 -3.49 -26.71
C ARG A 47 6.84 -3.27 -26.02
N GLN A 48 7.16 -2.03 -25.67
CA GLN A 48 8.44 -1.68 -25.03
C GLN A 48 8.53 -2.30 -23.63
N VAL A 49 7.44 -2.26 -22.85
CA VAL A 49 7.39 -2.87 -21.52
C VAL A 49 7.66 -4.38 -21.62
N PHE A 50 6.99 -5.09 -22.51
CA PHE A 50 7.22 -6.51 -22.72
C PHE A 50 8.66 -6.79 -23.15
N GLN A 51 9.18 -6.09 -24.15
CA GLN A 51 10.51 -6.37 -24.70
C GLN A 51 11.62 -6.13 -23.66
N LEU A 52 11.57 -5.00 -22.93
CA LEU A 52 12.59 -4.67 -21.94
C LEU A 52 12.54 -5.66 -20.75
N ALA A 53 11.34 -5.99 -20.28
CA ALA A 53 11.17 -6.97 -19.22
C ALA A 53 11.57 -8.40 -19.63
N ALA A 54 11.26 -8.81 -20.86
CA ALA A 54 11.63 -10.13 -21.38
C ALA A 54 13.13 -10.28 -21.63
N ARG A 55 13.84 -9.20 -21.99
CA ARG A 55 15.31 -9.20 -22.01
C ARG A 55 15.91 -9.33 -20.62
N PHE A 56 15.36 -8.61 -19.63
CA PHE A 56 15.79 -8.79 -18.25
C PHE A 56 15.52 -10.21 -17.73
N SER A 57 14.36 -10.78 -18.08
CA SER A 57 14.03 -12.18 -17.82
C SER A 57 15.06 -13.15 -18.43
N GLY A 58 15.52 -12.90 -19.66
CA GLY A 58 16.60 -13.64 -20.30
C GLY A 58 17.90 -13.57 -19.52
N ARG A 59 18.28 -12.39 -19.00
CA ARG A 59 19.45 -12.23 -18.12
C ARG A 59 19.31 -13.05 -16.84
N LEU A 60 18.14 -13.03 -16.20
CA LEU A 60 17.89 -13.82 -14.99
C LEU A 60 18.12 -15.32 -15.23
N ARG A 61 17.64 -15.85 -16.35
CA ARG A 61 17.78 -17.28 -16.70
C ARG A 61 19.17 -17.63 -17.19
N ASN A 62 19.67 -16.92 -18.18
CA ASN A 62 20.85 -17.35 -18.96
C ASN A 62 22.16 -16.85 -18.36
N GLN A 63 22.17 -15.66 -17.76
CA GLN A 63 23.39 -15.08 -17.17
C GLN A 63 23.51 -15.35 -15.68
N TYR A 64 22.39 -15.24 -14.93
CA TYR A 64 22.41 -15.37 -13.47
C TYR A 64 21.94 -16.72 -12.97
N GLY A 65 21.35 -17.58 -13.85
CA GLY A 65 21.02 -18.98 -13.57
C GLY A 65 19.82 -19.18 -12.67
N PHE A 66 18.97 -18.13 -12.46
CA PHE A 66 17.76 -18.26 -11.65
C PHE A 66 16.73 -19.19 -12.30
N GLN A 67 15.98 -19.91 -11.47
CA GLN A 67 14.99 -20.88 -11.87
C GLN A 67 13.58 -20.44 -11.47
N LYS A 68 12.55 -21.05 -12.06
CA LYS A 68 11.16 -20.85 -11.64
C LYS A 68 11.01 -21.09 -10.13
N GLY A 69 10.36 -20.13 -9.44
CA GLY A 69 10.11 -20.17 -8.00
C GLY A 69 11.23 -19.59 -7.12
N ASP A 70 12.37 -19.19 -7.71
CA ASP A 70 13.43 -18.49 -7.00
C ASP A 70 12.95 -17.11 -6.55
N ILE A 71 13.28 -16.73 -5.31
CA ILE A 71 12.89 -15.43 -4.75
C ILE A 71 14.01 -14.42 -4.95
N ILE A 72 13.64 -13.29 -5.54
CA ILE A 72 14.52 -12.15 -5.81
C ILE A 72 13.90 -10.92 -5.14
N MET A 73 14.60 -10.29 -4.20
CA MET A 73 14.14 -9.04 -3.59
C MET A 73 14.37 -7.87 -4.54
N ASN A 74 13.32 -7.12 -4.85
CA ASN A 74 13.43 -5.89 -5.60
C ASN A 74 13.31 -4.69 -4.65
N SER A 75 14.43 -4.00 -4.43
CA SER A 75 14.53 -2.84 -3.53
C SER A 75 14.61 -1.51 -4.27
N LEU A 76 14.29 -1.49 -5.57
CA LEU A 76 14.25 -0.26 -6.34
C LEU A 76 13.00 0.57 -5.96
N PRO A 77 13.12 1.90 -5.92
CA PRO A 77 11.97 2.79 -5.78
C PRO A 77 11.16 2.84 -7.08
N ASN A 78 10.00 3.52 -7.06
CA ASN A 78 9.20 3.73 -8.26
C ASN A 78 10.05 4.36 -9.37
N SER A 79 10.17 3.63 -10.46
CA SER A 79 11.01 4.01 -11.61
C SER A 79 10.74 3.07 -12.78
N PRO A 80 11.13 3.42 -13.99
CA PRO A 80 11.11 2.49 -15.12
C PRO A 80 11.87 1.19 -14.82
N GLU A 81 13.04 1.30 -14.19
CA GLU A 81 13.88 0.15 -13.82
C GLU A 81 13.14 -0.81 -12.88
N ARG A 82 12.38 -0.27 -11.91
CA ARG A 82 11.54 -1.07 -11.03
C ARG A 82 10.50 -1.88 -11.79
N VAL A 83 9.79 -1.24 -12.72
CA VAL A 83 8.75 -1.90 -13.53
C VAL A 83 9.34 -3.02 -14.36
N PHE A 84 10.44 -2.78 -15.08
CA PHE A 84 11.01 -3.80 -15.95
C PHE A 84 11.64 -4.95 -15.18
N THR A 85 12.19 -4.68 -14.00
CA THR A 85 12.74 -5.76 -13.15
C THR A 85 11.61 -6.58 -12.51
N ASP A 86 10.54 -5.99 -12.00
CA ASP A 86 9.41 -6.74 -11.44
C ASP A 86 8.70 -7.61 -12.49
N ILE A 87 8.40 -7.03 -13.66
CA ILE A 87 7.77 -7.80 -14.75
C ILE A 87 8.74 -8.86 -15.26
N GLY A 88 10.02 -8.55 -15.42
CA GLY A 88 11.03 -9.52 -15.86
C GLY A 88 11.22 -10.69 -14.90
N ILE A 89 11.15 -10.45 -13.58
CA ILE A 89 11.11 -11.52 -12.56
C ILE A 89 9.89 -12.43 -12.80
N ALA A 90 8.71 -11.85 -13.01
CA ALA A 90 7.48 -12.61 -13.27
C ALA A 90 7.56 -13.40 -14.60
N LEU A 91 8.13 -12.80 -15.66
CA LEU A 91 8.35 -13.46 -16.96
C LEU A 91 9.33 -14.63 -16.84
N ALA A 92 10.33 -14.55 -15.95
CA ALA A 92 11.27 -15.65 -15.67
C ALA A 92 10.66 -16.78 -14.82
N GLY A 93 9.42 -16.61 -14.36
CA GLY A 93 8.77 -17.53 -13.42
C GLY A 93 9.33 -17.43 -12.00
N CYS A 94 10.15 -16.41 -11.72
CA CYS A 94 10.68 -16.11 -10.41
C CYS A 94 9.68 -15.31 -9.58
N VAL A 95 9.98 -15.09 -8.29
CA VAL A 95 9.12 -14.43 -7.34
C VAL A 95 9.76 -13.10 -6.91
N SER A 96 9.05 -11.98 -7.08
CA SER A 96 9.49 -10.68 -6.61
C SER A 96 9.14 -10.49 -5.13
N LEU A 97 10.15 -10.34 -4.25
CA LEU A 97 9.95 -9.90 -2.87
C LEU A 97 10.13 -8.38 -2.80
N ASN A 98 9.14 -7.68 -2.25
CA ASN A 98 9.22 -6.23 -2.15
C ASN A 98 10.17 -5.78 -1.03
N GLY A 99 11.28 -5.15 -1.40
CA GLY A 99 12.25 -4.55 -0.48
C GLY A 99 12.17 -3.03 -0.34
N SER A 100 11.37 -2.34 -1.17
CA SER A 100 11.33 -0.88 -1.20
C SER A 100 10.54 -0.23 -0.07
N THR A 101 9.73 -1.00 0.65
CA THR A 101 8.89 -0.54 1.77
C THR A 101 9.34 -1.08 3.13
N MET A 102 10.57 -1.59 3.22
CA MET A 102 11.18 -2.04 4.47
C MET A 102 11.79 -0.87 5.24
N PHE A 103 12.00 -1.05 6.55
CA PHE A 103 12.59 -0.01 7.38
C PHE A 103 13.99 0.39 6.91
N SER A 104 14.26 1.68 6.96
CA SER A 104 15.54 2.24 6.50
C SER A 104 16.73 1.86 7.37
N ASP A 105 16.50 1.40 8.60
CA ASP A 105 17.52 0.88 9.53
C ASP A 105 17.89 -0.59 9.25
N GLY A 106 17.14 -1.28 8.37
CA GLY A 106 17.38 -2.66 7.99
C GLY A 106 16.96 -3.69 9.01
N SER A 107 16.27 -3.30 10.08
CA SER A 107 15.87 -4.22 11.15
C SER A 107 15.00 -5.37 10.67
N ASP A 108 14.22 -5.16 9.61
CA ASP A 108 13.33 -6.15 8.99
C ASP A 108 13.89 -6.76 7.69
N TYR A 109 14.92 -6.16 7.11
CA TYR A 109 15.46 -6.56 5.81
C TYR A 109 16.14 -7.93 5.82
N LEU A 110 17.08 -8.13 6.75
CA LEU A 110 17.79 -9.40 6.87
C LEU A 110 16.91 -10.55 7.39
N PRO A 111 16.02 -10.33 8.38
CA PRO A 111 15.02 -11.33 8.74
C PRO A 111 14.11 -11.72 7.57
N ALA A 112 13.64 -10.77 6.76
CA ALA A 112 12.85 -11.05 5.58
C ALA A 112 13.62 -11.87 4.54
N ALA A 113 14.89 -11.50 4.29
CA ALA A 113 15.77 -12.23 3.38
C ALA A 113 15.98 -13.68 3.85
N HIS A 114 16.24 -13.89 5.15
CA HIS A 114 16.40 -15.20 5.74
C HIS A 114 15.11 -16.04 5.66
N ASN A 115 14.01 -15.49 6.16
CA ASN A 115 12.73 -16.21 6.27
C ASN A 115 12.12 -16.57 4.90
N SER A 116 12.40 -15.77 3.87
CA SER A 116 11.93 -16.05 2.51
C SER A 116 12.78 -17.07 1.76
N GLY A 117 14.00 -17.34 2.20
CA GLY A 117 14.96 -18.10 1.41
C GLY A 117 15.43 -17.36 0.15
N LEU A 118 15.56 -16.05 0.26
CA LEU A 118 15.96 -15.13 -0.81
C LEU A 118 17.32 -15.49 -1.40
N LEU A 119 17.43 -15.48 -2.72
CA LEU A 119 18.67 -15.78 -3.43
C LEU A 119 19.42 -14.54 -3.90
N ALA A 120 18.70 -13.50 -4.30
CA ALA A 120 19.30 -12.29 -4.83
C ALA A 120 18.54 -11.03 -4.44
N VAL A 121 19.25 -9.91 -4.48
CA VAL A 121 18.69 -8.57 -4.27
C VAL A 121 18.99 -7.68 -5.46
N ILE A 122 17.98 -6.99 -5.97
CA ILE A 122 18.12 -5.89 -6.93
C ILE A 122 18.14 -4.59 -6.14
N ALA A 123 19.21 -3.80 -6.29
CA ALA A 123 19.39 -2.55 -5.58
C ALA A 123 20.07 -1.48 -6.44
N CYS A 124 19.77 -0.21 -6.13
CA CYS A 124 20.51 0.91 -6.67
C CYS A 124 21.75 1.17 -5.80
N PRO A 125 22.99 1.11 -6.34
CA PRO A 125 24.22 1.28 -5.57
C PRO A 125 24.51 2.75 -5.28
N HIS A 126 23.65 3.38 -4.51
CA HIS A 126 23.76 4.77 -4.11
C HIS A 126 23.45 4.90 -2.61
N ASP A 127 24.25 5.67 -1.87
CA ASP A 127 24.14 5.76 -0.40
C ASP A 127 22.83 6.38 0.10
N ASN A 128 22.06 7.03 -0.78
CA ASN A 128 20.69 7.44 -0.47
C ASN A 128 19.68 6.28 -0.50
N ASN A 129 20.05 5.12 -1.08
CA ASN A 129 19.18 3.95 -1.08
C ASN A 129 19.34 3.17 0.24
N PRO A 130 18.27 3.00 1.03
CA PRO A 130 18.35 2.27 2.30
C PRO A 130 18.84 0.83 2.15
N ALA A 131 18.36 0.11 1.13
CA ALA A 131 18.79 -1.27 0.86
C ALA A 131 20.30 -1.35 0.55
N TRP A 132 20.83 -0.40 -0.22
CA TRP A 132 22.24 -0.35 -0.52
C TRP A 132 23.10 -0.14 0.74
N ARG A 133 22.68 0.75 1.65
CA ARG A 133 23.40 0.98 2.92
C ARG A 133 23.52 -0.29 3.76
N ILE A 134 22.52 -1.17 3.69
CA ILE A 134 22.50 -2.45 4.39
C ILE A 134 23.38 -3.47 3.64
N LEU A 135 23.23 -3.55 2.31
CA LEU A 135 23.86 -4.59 1.50
C LEU A 135 25.37 -4.39 1.29
N LYS A 136 25.83 -3.14 1.16
CA LYS A 136 27.23 -2.85 0.79
C LYS A 136 28.27 -3.47 1.72
N GLN A 137 27.95 -3.67 2.99
CA GLN A 137 28.83 -4.32 3.97
C GLN A 137 29.00 -5.84 3.76
N TYR A 138 28.10 -6.48 3.00
CA TYR A 138 28.13 -7.92 2.72
C TYR A 138 28.67 -8.25 1.33
N ILE A 139 29.02 -7.25 0.53
CA ILE A 139 29.59 -7.43 -0.81
C ILE A 139 31.00 -7.99 -0.70
N GLN A 140 31.26 -9.05 -1.44
CA GLN A 140 32.57 -9.63 -1.62
C GLN A 140 33.15 -9.18 -2.97
N GLY A 141 34.30 -8.54 -2.94
CA GLY A 141 35.01 -8.11 -4.16
C GLY A 141 34.55 -6.76 -4.71
N ASP A 142 34.53 -6.64 -6.04
CA ASP A 142 34.31 -5.38 -6.74
C ASP A 142 32.82 -5.09 -7.01
N ALA A 143 32.30 -4.00 -6.46
CA ALA A 143 30.94 -3.51 -6.69
C ALA A 143 30.79 -2.65 -7.96
N SER A 144 31.82 -2.53 -8.80
CA SER A 144 31.77 -1.77 -10.07
C SER A 144 31.07 -2.51 -11.21
N SER A 145 30.80 -3.81 -11.05
CA SER A 145 30.08 -4.65 -12.01
C SER A 145 28.57 -4.55 -11.86
N ALA A 146 27.81 -5.04 -12.86
CA ALA A 146 26.35 -5.14 -12.81
C ALA A 146 25.85 -6.14 -11.75
N THR A 147 26.73 -7.06 -11.31
CA THR A 147 26.44 -8.00 -10.23
C THR A 147 27.59 -8.07 -9.25
N ALA A 148 27.28 -8.36 -7.99
CA ALA A 148 28.27 -8.61 -6.95
C ALA A 148 27.88 -9.85 -6.13
N VAL A 149 28.87 -10.55 -5.60
CA VAL A 149 28.67 -11.68 -4.68
C VAL A 149 28.35 -11.11 -3.29
N LEU A 150 27.35 -11.68 -2.63
CA LEU A 150 27.00 -11.37 -1.24
C LEU A 150 27.39 -12.53 -0.32
N ALA A 151 27.89 -12.20 0.87
CA ALA A 151 28.11 -13.16 1.94
C ALA A 151 27.58 -12.57 3.25
N CYS A 152 26.46 -13.13 3.72
CA CYS A 152 25.77 -12.68 4.93
C CYS A 152 25.35 -13.87 5.78
N ASP A 153 25.94 -14.03 6.97
CA ASP A 153 25.62 -15.14 7.88
C ASP A 153 24.16 -15.11 8.35
N LYS A 154 23.56 -13.91 8.43
CA LYS A 154 22.15 -13.74 8.83
C LYS A 154 21.15 -14.10 7.72
N ALA A 155 21.61 -14.21 6.47
CA ALA A 155 20.80 -14.61 5.33
C ALA A 155 21.68 -15.42 4.33
N PRO A 156 22.06 -16.66 4.68
CA PRO A 156 23.14 -17.40 3.98
C PRO A 156 22.77 -17.82 2.55
N LEU A 157 21.50 -17.84 2.18
CA LEU A 157 21.04 -18.12 0.83
C LEU A 157 21.12 -16.89 -0.09
N MET A 158 21.18 -15.70 0.46
CA MET A 158 21.31 -14.45 -0.28
C MET A 158 22.75 -14.30 -0.79
N ARG A 159 22.99 -14.65 -2.07
CA ARG A 159 24.33 -14.76 -2.65
C ARG A 159 24.65 -13.74 -3.74
N THR A 160 23.64 -13.08 -4.29
CA THR A 160 23.81 -12.20 -5.46
C THR A 160 23.17 -10.84 -5.24
N ALA A 161 23.92 -9.77 -5.49
CA ALA A 161 23.39 -8.44 -5.69
C ALA A 161 23.36 -8.13 -7.20
N ILE A 162 22.21 -7.73 -7.72
CA ILE A 162 22.04 -7.19 -9.06
C ILE A 162 21.98 -5.67 -8.91
N LEU A 163 22.98 -4.97 -9.44
CA LEU A 163 23.19 -3.55 -9.23
C LEU A 163 22.66 -2.76 -10.42
N VAL A 164 21.56 -2.04 -10.20
CA VAL A 164 20.90 -1.21 -11.21
C VAL A 164 21.34 0.24 -11.06
N SER A 165 21.83 0.84 -12.13
CA SER A 165 22.36 2.22 -12.14
C SER A 165 21.94 2.96 -13.40
N ARG A 166 21.80 4.28 -13.29
CA ARG A 166 21.64 5.23 -14.41
C ARG A 166 22.94 5.88 -14.82
N GLN A 167 23.97 5.74 -13.98
CA GLN A 167 25.29 6.30 -14.26
C GLN A 167 26.28 5.17 -14.49
N PRO A 168 27.01 5.17 -15.60
CA PRO A 168 28.08 4.22 -15.82
C PRO A 168 29.14 4.36 -14.72
N THR A 169 29.58 3.25 -14.15
CA THR A 169 30.59 3.21 -13.11
C THR A 169 31.43 1.93 -13.26
N GLY A 170 32.70 2.05 -13.60
CA GLY A 170 33.56 0.90 -13.83
C GLY A 170 33.03 0.01 -14.97
N ARG A 171 32.67 -1.23 -14.67
CA ARG A 171 32.11 -2.21 -15.64
C ARG A 171 30.59 -2.18 -15.74
N ARG A 172 29.91 -1.35 -14.94
CA ARG A 172 28.45 -1.22 -14.92
C ARG A 172 28.05 -0.05 -15.80
N GLY A 173 27.19 -0.30 -16.76
CA GLY A 173 26.60 0.71 -17.64
C GLY A 173 25.29 1.30 -17.13
N HIS A 174 24.62 2.04 -17.99
CA HIS A 174 23.28 2.55 -17.75
C HIS A 174 22.26 1.43 -18.00
N PHE A 175 21.59 0.96 -16.96
CA PHE A 175 20.74 -0.25 -16.99
C PHE A 175 19.71 -0.27 -18.13
N LEU A 176 18.90 0.80 -18.27
CA LEU A 176 17.89 0.85 -19.32
C LEU A 176 18.49 0.91 -20.73
N GLN A 177 19.62 1.60 -20.88
CA GLN A 177 20.32 1.65 -22.16
C GLN A 177 20.84 0.27 -22.54
N GLU A 178 21.48 -0.41 -21.58
CA GLU A 178 21.93 -1.79 -21.80
C GLU A 178 20.79 -2.74 -22.17
N LEU A 179 19.60 -2.60 -21.56
CA LEU A 179 18.43 -3.40 -21.94
C LEU A 179 17.91 -3.04 -23.34
N ARG A 180 17.93 -1.77 -23.73
CA ARG A 180 17.52 -1.32 -25.07
C ARG A 180 18.46 -1.82 -26.17
N GLU A 181 19.75 -1.83 -25.91
CA GLU A 181 20.81 -2.21 -26.85
C GLU A 181 21.10 -3.73 -26.82
N SER A 182 20.57 -4.45 -25.83
CA SER A 182 20.82 -5.88 -25.65
C SER A 182 20.31 -6.69 -26.84
N THR A 183 21.14 -7.62 -27.29
CA THR A 183 20.79 -8.64 -28.28
C THR A 183 20.28 -9.93 -27.63
N GLU A 184 20.06 -9.94 -26.32
CA GLU A 184 19.54 -11.10 -25.62
C GLU A 184 18.17 -11.52 -26.14
N GLU A 185 17.99 -12.81 -26.24
CA GLU A 185 16.72 -13.42 -26.61
C GLU A 185 15.63 -13.08 -25.58
N LEU A 186 14.44 -12.76 -26.08
CA LEU A 186 13.28 -12.50 -25.22
C LEU A 186 12.86 -13.81 -24.53
N PHE A 187 12.93 -13.86 -23.22
CA PHE A 187 12.59 -15.06 -22.46
C PHE A 187 11.30 -14.90 -21.67
N VAL A 188 10.41 -15.88 -21.82
CA VAL A 188 9.20 -16.06 -21.02
C VAL A 188 9.10 -17.52 -20.59
N GLU A 189 9.05 -17.76 -19.27
CA GLU A 189 8.91 -19.11 -18.72
C GLU A 189 7.53 -19.69 -19.04
N ALA A 190 7.50 -20.70 -19.90
CA ALA A 190 6.25 -21.32 -20.37
C ALA A 190 5.54 -22.15 -19.30
N ALA A 191 6.25 -22.58 -18.25
CA ALA A 191 5.71 -23.46 -17.20
C ALA A 191 5.02 -22.68 -16.06
N VAL A 192 4.87 -21.34 -16.18
CA VAL A 192 4.16 -20.53 -15.17
C VAL A 192 2.69 -20.92 -15.12
N GLN A 193 2.20 -21.18 -13.90
CA GLN A 193 0.81 -21.53 -13.63
C GLN A 193 0.11 -20.43 -12.81
N PRO A 194 -1.22 -20.30 -12.90
CA PRO A 194 -1.98 -19.30 -12.15
C PRO A 194 -1.78 -19.36 -10.63
N ASP A 195 -1.60 -20.53 -10.09
CA ASP A 195 -1.41 -20.76 -8.65
C ASP A 195 0.06 -20.70 -8.20
N ASP A 196 1.00 -20.42 -9.13
CA ASP A 196 2.37 -20.13 -8.77
C ASP A 196 2.47 -18.79 -8.03
N MET A 197 3.35 -18.75 -7.04
CA MET A 197 3.69 -17.50 -6.34
C MET A 197 4.45 -16.58 -7.29
N VAL A 198 4.05 -15.33 -7.36
CA VAL A 198 4.70 -14.29 -8.21
C VAL A 198 5.23 -13.13 -7.41
N ASN A 199 4.63 -12.86 -6.27
CA ASN A 199 5.02 -11.72 -5.43
C ASN A 199 4.99 -12.10 -3.94
N VAL A 200 5.90 -11.51 -3.17
CA VAL A 200 5.86 -11.51 -1.70
C VAL A 200 5.82 -10.07 -1.25
N MET A 201 4.69 -9.67 -0.71
CA MET A 201 4.50 -8.33 -0.16
C MET A 201 4.85 -8.31 1.32
N THR A 202 5.32 -7.18 1.81
CA THR A 202 5.66 -7.01 3.22
C THR A 202 4.59 -6.19 3.94
N THR A 203 4.28 -6.55 5.18
CA THR A 203 3.43 -5.75 6.06
C THR A 203 4.23 -5.25 7.24
N SER A 204 3.91 -4.06 7.74
CA SER A 204 4.46 -3.57 8.99
C SER A 204 3.94 -4.44 10.15
N GLY A 205 4.72 -5.40 10.59
CA GLY A 205 4.35 -6.28 11.69
C GLY A 205 4.13 -5.50 12.99
N SER A 206 3.00 -5.75 13.66
CA SER A 206 2.77 -5.23 15.02
C SER A 206 3.79 -5.76 16.04
N THR A 207 4.53 -6.80 15.68
CA THR A 207 5.52 -7.49 16.52
C THR A 207 6.97 -7.06 16.30
N GLY A 208 7.24 -6.06 15.44
CA GLY A 208 8.58 -5.53 15.16
C GLY A 208 9.28 -6.10 13.93
N TYR A 209 8.82 -7.24 13.39
CA TYR A 209 9.33 -7.80 12.13
C TYR A 209 8.28 -7.71 11.03
N CYS A 210 8.71 -7.41 9.80
CA CYS A 210 7.78 -7.43 8.67
C CYS A 210 7.30 -8.87 8.41
N LYS A 211 6.00 -9.02 8.18
CA LYS A 211 5.42 -10.30 7.80
C LYS A 211 5.44 -10.42 6.28
N LEU A 212 5.72 -11.61 5.78
CA LEU A 212 5.85 -11.91 4.35
C LEU A 212 4.56 -12.53 3.84
N VAL A 213 3.84 -11.80 3.01
CA VAL A 213 2.55 -12.23 2.42
C VAL A 213 2.77 -12.71 1.00
N PRO A 214 2.76 -14.03 0.76
CA PRO A 214 2.87 -14.58 -0.59
C PRO A 214 1.59 -14.29 -1.38
N LYS A 215 1.75 -14.01 -2.67
CA LYS A 215 0.66 -13.80 -3.63
C LYS A 215 0.91 -14.60 -4.89
N THR A 216 -0.13 -15.31 -5.34
CA THR A 216 -0.12 -16.02 -6.62
C THR A 216 -0.56 -15.10 -7.75
N HIS A 217 -0.29 -15.52 -9.00
CA HIS A 217 -0.82 -14.81 -10.17
C HIS A 217 -2.34 -14.68 -10.09
N ARG A 218 -3.03 -15.79 -9.81
CA ARG A 218 -4.49 -15.86 -9.68
C ARG A 218 -5.03 -14.88 -8.65
N GLU A 219 -4.46 -14.87 -7.43
CA GLU A 219 -4.93 -13.97 -6.36
C GLU A 219 -4.83 -12.49 -6.75
N LEU A 220 -3.76 -12.10 -7.44
CA LEU A 220 -3.56 -10.71 -7.87
C LEU A 220 -4.46 -10.33 -9.05
N ILE A 221 -4.63 -11.23 -10.02
CA ILE A 221 -5.50 -10.99 -11.18
C ILE A 221 -6.96 -10.95 -10.75
N ASP A 222 -7.42 -11.91 -9.95
CA ASP A 222 -8.77 -11.94 -9.41
C ASP A 222 -9.08 -10.68 -8.60
N ALA A 223 -8.15 -10.22 -7.76
CA ALA A 223 -8.33 -8.97 -7.01
C ALA A 223 -8.50 -7.77 -7.94
N GLY A 224 -7.73 -7.69 -9.02
CA GLY A 224 -7.89 -6.65 -10.05
C GLY A 224 -9.26 -6.74 -10.73
N LEU A 225 -9.63 -7.91 -11.23
CA LEU A 225 -10.90 -8.13 -11.92
C LEU A 225 -12.10 -7.85 -11.02
N ASP A 226 -12.06 -8.29 -9.77
CA ASP A 226 -13.14 -8.05 -8.80
C ASP A 226 -13.27 -6.55 -8.49
N THR A 227 -12.14 -5.82 -8.32
CA THR A 227 -12.14 -4.37 -8.07
C THR A 227 -12.80 -3.61 -9.22
N TYR A 228 -12.34 -3.85 -10.44
CA TYR A 228 -12.88 -3.17 -11.61
C TYR A 228 -14.32 -3.58 -11.91
N GLY A 229 -14.67 -4.86 -11.75
CA GLY A 229 -16.03 -5.33 -11.88
C GLY A 229 -16.99 -4.74 -10.85
N GLN A 230 -16.51 -4.42 -9.64
CA GLN A 230 -17.33 -3.75 -8.62
C GLN A 230 -17.46 -2.25 -8.92
N ILE A 231 -16.41 -1.59 -9.39
CA ILE A 231 -16.47 -0.20 -9.85
C ILE A 231 -17.46 -0.08 -11.03
N ASP A 232 -17.37 -0.93 -12.05
CA ASP A 232 -18.28 -0.93 -13.20
C ASP A 232 -19.76 -1.05 -12.80
N LYS A 233 -20.06 -1.82 -11.76
CA LYS A 233 -21.43 -1.99 -11.27
C LYS A 233 -21.96 -0.78 -10.50
N GLN A 234 -21.08 -0.07 -9.80
CA GLN A 234 -21.46 1.04 -8.92
C GLN A 234 -21.30 2.40 -9.58
N SER A 235 -20.28 2.56 -10.46
CA SER A 235 -20.04 3.80 -11.17
C SER A 235 -21.07 4.00 -12.30
N ARG A 236 -21.39 5.26 -12.56
CA ARG A 236 -22.25 5.66 -13.69
C ARG A 236 -21.48 5.84 -14.99
N GLN A 237 -20.21 5.46 -15.04
CA GLN A 237 -19.29 5.70 -16.14
C GLN A 237 -18.74 4.40 -16.71
N GLN A 238 -18.40 4.41 -18.01
CA GLN A 238 -17.72 3.27 -18.64
C GLN A 238 -16.22 3.31 -18.35
N TRP A 239 -15.68 2.17 -17.95
CA TRP A 239 -14.27 1.97 -17.59
C TRP A 239 -13.56 1.14 -18.68
N GLN A 240 -12.92 1.81 -19.65
CA GLN A 240 -12.11 1.15 -20.69
C GLN A 240 -10.84 1.96 -20.94
N HIS A 241 -9.69 1.32 -20.87
CA HIS A 241 -8.38 1.88 -21.20
C HIS A 241 -8.12 3.26 -20.56
N ASN A 242 -8.37 3.36 -19.26
CA ASN A 242 -8.28 4.60 -18.52
C ASN A 242 -6.83 5.04 -18.31
N ILE A 243 -6.66 6.31 -17.93
CA ILE A 243 -5.40 6.85 -17.44
C ILE A 243 -5.50 6.94 -15.91
N LEU A 244 -4.62 6.21 -15.23
CA LEU A 244 -4.55 6.10 -13.77
C LEU A 244 -3.36 6.89 -13.23
N TYR A 245 -3.59 7.79 -12.29
CA TYR A 245 -2.52 8.29 -11.43
C TYR A 245 -2.40 7.44 -10.17
N ASN A 246 -1.24 6.83 -9.96
CA ASN A 246 -0.93 6.09 -8.73
C ASN A 246 0.58 6.05 -8.50
N ASP A 247 1.07 6.88 -7.59
CA ASP A 247 2.47 6.99 -7.22
C ASP A 247 2.85 6.15 -5.98
N ARG A 248 1.89 5.37 -5.44
CA ARG A 248 2.21 4.44 -4.34
C ARG A 248 3.30 3.46 -4.75
N PRO A 249 4.16 3.03 -3.80
CA PRO A 249 5.20 2.05 -4.10
C PRO A 249 4.63 0.83 -4.81
N ILE A 250 5.20 0.47 -5.96
CA ILE A 250 4.71 -0.63 -6.82
C ILE A 250 4.66 -1.97 -6.05
N GLY A 251 5.58 -2.17 -5.11
CA GLY A 251 5.61 -3.36 -4.27
C GLY A 251 4.63 -3.35 -3.10
N TRP A 252 3.86 -2.27 -2.89
CA TRP A 252 2.82 -2.20 -1.89
C TRP A 252 1.46 -2.56 -2.50
N MET A 253 0.53 -3.13 -1.70
CA MET A 253 -0.76 -3.56 -2.23
C MET A 253 -1.54 -2.43 -2.91
N GLY A 254 -1.58 -1.23 -2.32
CA GLY A 254 -2.21 -0.05 -2.92
C GLY A 254 -1.47 0.53 -4.14
N GLY A 255 -0.22 0.14 -4.34
CA GLY A 255 0.61 0.53 -5.49
C GLY A 255 0.76 -0.56 -6.54
N PHE A 256 0.28 -1.77 -6.30
CA PHE A 256 0.35 -2.85 -7.27
C PHE A 256 -0.45 -2.50 -8.54
N PRO A 257 0.09 -2.73 -9.74
CA PRO A 257 -0.49 -2.23 -10.99
C PRO A 257 -1.67 -3.10 -11.51
N PHE A 258 -2.71 -3.28 -10.69
CA PHE A 258 -3.88 -4.10 -11.04
C PHE A 258 -4.51 -3.67 -12.37
N GLY A 259 -4.95 -2.41 -12.50
CA GLY A 259 -5.61 -1.90 -13.70
C GLY A 259 -4.72 -1.95 -14.93
N THR A 260 -3.44 -1.67 -14.74
CA THR A 260 -2.44 -1.74 -15.81
C THR A 260 -2.32 -3.16 -16.35
N TYR A 261 -2.35 -4.17 -15.48
CA TYR A 261 -2.26 -5.56 -15.91
C TYR A 261 -3.58 -6.11 -16.46
N VAL A 262 -4.71 -5.90 -15.77
CA VAL A 262 -5.97 -6.55 -16.18
C VAL A 262 -6.76 -5.77 -17.22
N CYS A 263 -6.59 -4.43 -17.33
CA CYS A 263 -7.34 -3.54 -18.20
C CYS A 263 -6.46 -2.78 -19.22
N ALA A 264 -5.15 -2.96 -19.20
CA ALA A 264 -4.18 -2.13 -19.93
C ALA A 264 -4.34 -0.62 -19.64
N ASP A 265 -4.68 -0.24 -18.41
CA ASP A 265 -4.73 1.15 -18.02
C ASP A 265 -3.33 1.78 -18.06
N THR A 266 -3.25 2.99 -18.59
CA THR A 266 -2.00 3.75 -18.59
C THR A 266 -1.74 4.26 -17.17
N ARG A 267 -0.68 3.79 -16.54
CA ARG A 267 -0.31 4.26 -15.21
C ARG A 267 0.66 5.42 -15.25
N VAL A 268 0.25 6.56 -14.70
CA VAL A 268 1.08 7.75 -14.49
C VAL A 268 1.62 7.75 -13.07
N LEU A 269 2.93 7.96 -12.91
CA LEU A 269 3.61 7.97 -11.62
C LEU A 269 4.89 8.81 -11.64
N LEU A 270 5.41 9.12 -10.45
CA LEU A 270 6.67 9.83 -10.31
C LEU A 270 7.86 8.87 -10.42
N ASP A 271 8.91 9.29 -11.12
CA ASP A 271 10.20 8.62 -11.13
C ASP A 271 11.06 9.14 -9.98
N VAL A 272 11.21 8.31 -8.96
CA VAL A 272 11.93 8.65 -7.74
C VAL A 272 13.21 7.82 -7.55
N PHE A 273 13.80 7.33 -8.66
CA PHE A 273 15.01 6.49 -8.63
C PHE A 273 16.19 7.16 -7.91
N ASP A 274 16.40 8.44 -8.16
CA ASP A 274 17.52 9.21 -7.59
C ASP A 274 17.12 10.04 -6.35
N SER A 275 15.88 9.92 -5.88
CA SER A 275 15.34 10.70 -4.76
C SER A 275 14.90 9.81 -3.60
N GLN A 276 14.81 10.40 -2.39
CA GLN A 276 14.24 9.72 -1.23
C GLN A 276 12.73 9.94 -1.19
N GLY A 277 11.99 8.97 -1.71
CA GLY A 277 10.54 8.91 -1.58
C GLY A 277 9.77 9.84 -2.53
N SER A 278 8.58 9.38 -2.90
CA SER A 278 7.58 10.18 -3.60
C SER A 278 6.74 10.88 -2.53
N LYS A 279 6.69 12.20 -2.56
CA LYS A 279 5.65 12.95 -1.84
C LYS A 279 4.74 13.57 -2.89
N VAL A 280 3.44 13.39 -2.73
CA VAL A 280 2.45 14.19 -3.44
C VAL A 280 2.79 15.66 -3.21
N GLY A 281 3.05 16.40 -4.28
CA GLY A 281 3.49 17.79 -4.23
C GLY A 281 2.61 18.68 -5.10
N ALA A 282 2.93 19.97 -5.15
CA ALA A 282 2.21 20.95 -5.97
C ALA A 282 2.15 20.56 -7.46
N ASP A 283 3.19 19.89 -7.96
CA ASP A 283 3.27 19.44 -9.37
C ASP A 283 2.33 18.27 -9.68
N THR A 284 1.87 17.53 -8.67
CA THR A 284 1.01 16.34 -8.86
C THR A 284 -0.28 16.70 -9.59
N TRP A 285 -0.95 17.81 -9.19
CA TRP A 285 -2.17 18.24 -9.86
C TRP A 285 -1.92 18.67 -11.30
N ALA A 286 -0.80 19.34 -11.57
CA ALA A 286 -0.42 19.73 -12.93
C ALA A 286 -0.20 18.49 -13.83
N ILE A 287 0.40 17.42 -13.30
CA ILE A 287 0.57 16.15 -13.99
C ILE A 287 -0.80 15.49 -14.24
N ILE A 288 -1.68 15.44 -13.24
CA ILE A 288 -3.04 14.88 -13.35
C ILE A 288 -3.82 15.60 -14.47
N CYS A 289 -3.78 16.93 -14.51
CA CYS A 289 -4.45 17.72 -15.55
C CYS A 289 -3.82 17.54 -16.92
N ARG A 290 -2.49 17.53 -17.01
CA ARG A 290 -1.74 17.37 -18.28
C ARG A 290 -2.04 16.03 -18.95
N GLU A 291 -2.03 14.95 -18.18
CA GLU A 291 -2.32 13.59 -18.67
C GLU A 291 -3.82 13.31 -18.82
N LYS A 292 -4.69 14.22 -18.37
CA LYS A 292 -6.15 14.00 -18.32
C LYS A 292 -6.51 12.69 -17.63
N VAL A 293 -5.98 12.53 -16.42
CA VAL A 293 -6.13 11.31 -15.62
C VAL A 293 -7.59 10.99 -15.35
N ASP A 294 -8.05 9.83 -15.76
CA ASP A 294 -9.45 9.41 -15.55
C ASP A 294 -9.74 9.12 -14.08
N TYR A 295 -8.81 8.43 -13.40
CA TYR A 295 -8.96 8.13 -11.98
C TYR A 295 -7.61 8.10 -11.25
N ALA A 296 -7.66 8.28 -9.92
CA ALA A 296 -6.47 8.26 -9.09
C ALA A 296 -6.64 7.36 -7.87
N ILE A 297 -5.55 6.74 -7.44
CA ILE A 297 -5.45 6.05 -6.15
C ILE A 297 -4.54 6.89 -5.27
N ILE A 298 -5.12 7.60 -4.32
CA ILE A 298 -4.44 8.57 -3.45
C ILE A 298 -4.87 8.32 -2.01
N LEU A 299 -3.94 8.41 -1.06
CA LEU A 299 -4.30 8.35 0.36
C LEU A 299 -5.06 9.61 0.75
N PRO A 300 -6.03 9.54 1.68
CA PRO A 300 -6.75 10.71 2.18
C PRO A 300 -5.83 11.85 2.61
N LEU A 301 -4.77 11.55 3.37
CA LEU A 301 -3.79 12.55 3.82
C LEU A 301 -3.09 13.28 2.67
N ASP A 302 -2.66 12.53 1.64
CA ASP A 302 -2.00 13.12 0.48
C ASP A 302 -2.94 13.96 -0.36
N LEU A 303 -4.21 13.54 -0.45
CA LEU A 303 -5.23 14.28 -1.17
C LEU A 303 -5.61 15.58 -0.43
N ASP A 304 -5.72 15.54 0.90
CA ASP A 304 -5.92 16.72 1.73
C ASP A 304 -4.76 17.72 1.58
N TYR A 305 -3.51 17.21 1.55
CA TYR A 305 -2.33 18.02 1.27
C TYR A 305 -2.41 18.69 -0.10
N LEU A 306 -2.75 17.91 -1.13
CA LEU A 306 -2.90 18.38 -2.50
C LEU A 306 -3.95 19.50 -2.58
N LEU A 307 -5.14 19.29 -2.01
CA LEU A 307 -6.24 20.25 -2.01
C LEU A 307 -5.89 21.56 -1.30
N LYS A 308 -5.09 21.48 -0.24
CA LYS A 308 -4.69 22.64 0.58
C LYS A 308 -3.57 23.46 -0.07
N HIS A 309 -2.67 22.83 -0.82
CA HIS A 309 -1.44 23.46 -1.33
C HIS A 309 -1.42 23.68 -2.83
N THR A 310 -2.50 23.36 -3.54
CA THR A 310 -2.61 23.55 -4.99
C THR A 310 -3.62 24.67 -5.27
N SER A 311 -3.24 25.64 -6.13
CA SER A 311 -4.21 26.57 -6.71
C SER A 311 -4.95 25.84 -7.85
N PHE A 312 -6.28 25.79 -7.73
CA PHE A 312 -7.14 25.23 -8.77
C PHE A 312 -7.60 26.29 -9.79
N ASP A 313 -7.01 27.51 -9.71
CA ASP A 313 -7.30 28.61 -10.64
C ASP A 313 -6.88 28.24 -12.06
N GLY A 314 -7.84 28.19 -12.98
CA GLY A 314 -7.65 27.84 -14.39
C GLY A 314 -7.87 26.38 -14.76
N ALA A 315 -8.05 25.46 -13.79
CA ALA A 315 -8.46 24.06 -14.04
C ALA A 315 -9.96 23.85 -13.75
N ALA A 316 -10.76 24.93 -13.77
CA ALA A 316 -12.15 24.94 -13.33
C ALA A 316 -13.07 23.90 -14.03
N ASP A 317 -12.68 23.41 -15.20
CA ASP A 317 -13.52 22.50 -16.01
C ASP A 317 -13.06 21.02 -15.96
N TYR A 318 -11.89 20.70 -15.37
CA TYR A 318 -11.39 19.33 -15.32
C TYR A 318 -11.63 18.67 -13.96
N LYS A 319 -12.34 17.55 -14.00
CA LYS A 319 -12.48 16.63 -12.86
C LYS A 319 -12.19 15.21 -13.31
N MET A 320 -11.40 14.50 -12.51
CA MET A 320 -11.25 13.04 -12.69
C MET A 320 -12.63 12.37 -12.63
N LYS A 321 -12.75 11.20 -13.24
CA LYS A 321 -13.98 10.39 -13.11
C LYS A 321 -14.14 9.88 -11.68
N LEU A 322 -13.05 9.38 -11.08
CA LEU A 322 -13.07 8.71 -9.79
C LEU A 322 -11.79 9.00 -9.00
N ILE A 323 -11.92 9.15 -7.69
CA ILE A 323 -10.81 8.99 -6.74
C ILE A 323 -11.08 7.76 -5.90
N CYS A 324 -10.12 6.82 -5.85
CA CYS A 324 -10.12 5.69 -4.94
C CYS A 324 -9.24 6.02 -3.74
N CYS A 325 -9.83 6.07 -2.56
CA CYS A 325 -9.15 6.28 -1.29
C CYS A 325 -9.18 5.01 -0.45
N GLY A 326 -8.05 4.66 0.15
CA GLY A 326 -7.95 3.50 1.04
C GLY A 326 -6.76 3.59 1.97
N GLY A 327 -6.61 2.59 2.85
CA GLY A 327 -5.54 2.57 3.84
C GLY A 327 -5.74 3.50 5.04
N GLN A 328 -6.71 4.41 4.97
CA GLN A 328 -7.20 5.29 6.03
C GLN A 328 -8.70 5.48 5.85
N PRO A 329 -9.47 5.72 6.92
CA PRO A 329 -10.88 6.08 6.82
C PRO A 329 -11.06 7.41 6.08
N ILE A 330 -12.17 7.53 5.34
CA ILE A 330 -12.62 8.79 4.75
C ILE A 330 -13.64 9.40 5.69
N ARG A 331 -13.47 10.70 5.99
CA ARG A 331 -14.43 11.47 6.76
C ARG A 331 -15.45 12.16 5.85
N LYS A 332 -16.61 12.46 6.42
CA LYS A 332 -17.69 13.15 5.71
C LYS A 332 -17.24 14.51 5.15
N ASP A 333 -16.49 15.30 5.91
CA ASP A 333 -15.97 16.61 5.48
C ASP A 333 -14.96 16.47 4.32
N GLN A 334 -14.11 15.43 4.33
CA GLN A 334 -13.17 15.14 3.26
C GLN A 334 -13.90 14.80 1.96
N PHE A 335 -14.98 14.03 2.02
CA PHE A 335 -15.77 13.70 0.83
C PHE A 335 -16.16 14.95 0.05
N TYR A 336 -16.73 15.95 0.74
CA TYR A 336 -17.14 17.20 0.07
C TYR A 336 -15.96 17.97 -0.54
N SER A 337 -14.77 17.91 0.08
CA SER A 337 -13.56 18.51 -0.48
C SER A 337 -13.10 17.74 -1.73
N TYR A 338 -13.17 16.42 -1.72
CA TYR A 338 -12.72 15.57 -2.83
C TYR A 338 -13.58 15.71 -4.08
N THR A 339 -14.87 16.05 -3.93
CA THR A 339 -15.75 16.33 -5.07
C THR A 339 -15.36 17.58 -5.86
N ALA A 340 -14.46 18.42 -5.33
CA ALA A 340 -13.88 19.52 -6.09
C ALA A 340 -13.02 19.04 -7.27
N VAL A 341 -12.33 17.89 -7.15
CA VAL A 341 -11.35 17.38 -8.13
C VAL A 341 -11.78 16.08 -8.81
N ALA A 342 -12.85 15.43 -8.35
CA ALA A 342 -13.39 14.22 -8.99
C ALA A 342 -14.93 14.24 -8.99
N ARG A 343 -15.52 13.44 -9.89
CA ARG A 343 -16.98 13.28 -10.00
C ARG A 343 -17.52 12.25 -9.01
N GLU A 344 -16.71 11.22 -8.74
CA GLU A 344 -17.03 10.13 -7.81
C GLU A 344 -15.86 9.91 -6.84
N VAL A 345 -16.18 9.48 -5.64
CA VAL A 345 -15.20 9.12 -4.61
C VAL A 345 -15.52 7.70 -4.15
N ALA A 346 -14.53 6.81 -4.15
CA ALA A 346 -14.66 5.46 -3.65
C ALA A 346 -13.84 5.25 -2.37
N ALA A 347 -14.46 4.67 -1.36
CA ALA A 347 -13.74 4.08 -0.23
C ALA A 347 -13.36 2.64 -0.57
N VAL A 348 -12.09 2.30 -0.32
CA VAL A 348 -11.56 0.95 -0.50
C VAL A 348 -10.94 0.48 0.81
N TYR A 349 -11.45 -0.63 1.35
CA TYR A 349 -10.87 -1.25 2.54
C TYR A 349 -10.27 -2.62 2.20
N GLY A 350 -9.10 -2.88 2.76
CA GLY A 350 -8.39 -4.14 2.57
C GLY A 350 -7.04 -4.15 3.28
N CYS A 351 -6.39 -5.27 3.19
CA CYS A 351 -5.03 -5.47 3.71
C CYS A 351 -4.23 -6.31 2.73
N THR A 352 -2.93 -6.45 3.01
CA THR A 352 -2.04 -7.23 2.14
C THR A 352 -2.48 -8.69 2.04
N GLU A 353 -3.01 -9.27 3.11
CA GLU A 353 -3.41 -10.67 3.23
C GLU A 353 -4.60 -11.03 2.33
N VAL A 354 -5.48 -10.07 2.03
CA VAL A 354 -6.68 -10.30 1.21
C VAL A 354 -6.75 -9.44 -0.05
N SER A 355 -5.81 -8.53 -0.23
CA SER A 355 -5.76 -7.47 -1.24
C SER A 355 -6.81 -6.39 -0.97
N TYR A 356 -8.01 -6.44 -1.53
CA TYR A 356 -9.11 -5.60 -1.08
C TYR A 356 -10.28 -6.45 -0.59
N MET A 357 -11.05 -5.93 0.34
CA MET A 357 -12.16 -6.62 0.96
C MET A 357 -13.50 -5.98 0.60
N SER A 358 -13.58 -4.67 0.68
CA SER A 358 -14.80 -3.93 0.33
C SER A 358 -14.49 -2.67 -0.45
N LEU A 359 -15.47 -2.25 -1.24
CA LEU A 359 -15.45 -1.03 -2.02
C LEU A 359 -16.84 -0.41 -2.04
N GLY A 360 -16.92 0.91 -1.91
CA GLY A 360 -18.17 1.64 -2.07
C GLY A 360 -17.97 3.01 -2.68
N ILE A 361 -18.76 3.33 -3.70
CA ILE A 361 -18.87 4.70 -4.21
C ILE A 361 -19.63 5.51 -3.17
N ILE A 362 -19.06 6.63 -2.76
CA ILE A 362 -19.62 7.55 -1.79
C ILE A 362 -20.41 8.63 -2.54
N ASP A 363 -21.62 8.90 -2.09
CA ASP A 363 -22.46 10.00 -2.55
C ASP A 363 -23.10 10.74 -1.35
N GLU A 364 -23.90 11.77 -1.62
CA GLU A 364 -24.54 12.58 -0.58
C GLU A 364 -25.53 11.79 0.31
N ASN A 365 -26.04 10.66 -0.18
CA ASN A 365 -27.03 9.85 0.53
C ASN A 365 -26.38 8.83 1.47
N ASN A 366 -25.16 8.36 1.14
CA ASN A 366 -24.47 7.31 1.89
C ASN A 366 -23.20 7.80 2.61
N VAL A 367 -22.83 9.08 2.50
CA VAL A 367 -21.64 9.63 3.14
C VAL A 367 -21.77 9.60 4.65
N LYS A 368 -20.98 8.72 5.27
CA LYS A 368 -20.82 8.59 6.73
C LYS A 368 -19.34 8.35 7.03
N ASP A 369 -18.92 8.78 8.20
CA ASP A 369 -17.58 8.45 8.69
C ASP A 369 -17.40 6.93 8.75
N TYR A 370 -16.19 6.46 8.41
CA TYR A 370 -15.80 5.04 8.42
C TYR A 370 -16.45 4.15 7.36
N PHE A 371 -17.19 4.72 6.43
CA PHE A 371 -17.81 3.98 5.33
C PHE A 371 -16.75 3.24 4.51
N CYS A 372 -16.95 1.93 4.32
CA CYS A 372 -16.07 1.07 3.53
C CYS A 372 -16.80 0.33 2.39
N GLY A 373 -18.10 0.54 2.26
CA GLY A 373 -18.91 0.02 1.16
C GLY A 373 -19.27 -1.46 1.30
N GLN A 374 -19.51 -2.10 0.15
CA GLN A 374 -19.97 -3.48 0.07
C GLN A 374 -18.80 -4.46 -0.03
N VAL A 375 -18.92 -5.59 0.64
CA VAL A 375 -17.95 -6.69 0.55
C VAL A 375 -17.93 -7.25 -0.87
N ARG A 376 -16.75 -7.51 -1.39
CA ARG A 376 -16.58 -8.07 -2.75
C ARG A 376 -17.16 -9.48 -2.87
N PRO A 377 -17.61 -9.87 -4.06
CA PRO A 377 -18.09 -11.24 -4.31
C PRO A 377 -17.03 -12.30 -3.99
N GLY A 378 -17.48 -13.43 -3.46
CA GLY A 378 -16.60 -14.55 -3.13
C GLY A 378 -15.84 -14.43 -1.81
N LEU A 379 -16.06 -13.34 -1.07
CA LEU A 379 -15.54 -13.14 0.27
C LEU A 379 -16.70 -13.16 1.27
N GLU A 380 -16.58 -13.96 2.31
CA GLU A 380 -17.48 -13.99 3.47
C GLU A 380 -16.86 -13.17 4.59
N VAL A 381 -17.58 -12.17 5.07
CA VAL A 381 -17.15 -11.29 6.16
C VAL A 381 -18.16 -11.34 7.28
N ARG A 382 -17.67 -11.57 8.50
CA ARG A 382 -18.44 -11.57 9.75
C ARG A 382 -17.91 -10.48 10.67
N VAL A 383 -18.79 -9.90 11.45
CA VAL A 383 -18.44 -9.09 12.61
C VAL A 383 -18.86 -9.88 13.83
N VAL A 384 -17.93 -10.18 14.73
CA VAL A 384 -18.16 -11.09 15.85
C VAL A 384 -17.84 -10.44 17.20
N ASP A 385 -18.56 -10.87 18.23
CA ASP A 385 -18.32 -10.52 19.62
C ASP A 385 -17.12 -11.31 20.22
N ASP A 386 -16.80 -11.08 21.49
CA ASP A 386 -15.72 -11.76 22.21
C ASP A 386 -15.94 -13.28 22.35
N ASN A 387 -17.17 -13.76 22.15
CA ASN A 387 -17.53 -15.19 22.15
C ASN A 387 -17.52 -15.80 20.74
N ASN A 388 -17.00 -15.07 19.73
CA ASN A 388 -16.99 -15.48 18.31
C ASN A 388 -18.41 -15.69 17.73
N LYS A 389 -19.42 -14.99 18.25
CA LYS A 389 -20.79 -14.98 17.75
C LYS A 389 -21.04 -13.76 16.89
N ASP A 390 -21.81 -13.92 15.81
CA ASP A 390 -22.14 -12.82 14.90
C ASP A 390 -22.89 -11.70 15.62
N CYS A 391 -22.41 -10.48 15.43
CA CYS A 391 -23.04 -9.28 15.93
C CYS A 391 -24.26 -8.89 15.05
N PRO A 392 -25.35 -8.41 15.64
CA PRO A 392 -26.45 -7.83 14.89
C PRO A 392 -26.00 -6.53 14.19
N PRO A 393 -26.75 -6.07 13.15
CA PRO A 393 -26.48 -4.79 12.51
C PRO A 393 -26.34 -3.63 13.50
N GLY A 394 -25.43 -2.71 13.24
CA GLY A 394 -25.10 -1.57 14.10
C GLY A 394 -24.24 -1.90 15.32
N THR A 395 -23.99 -3.18 15.61
CA THR A 395 -23.18 -3.59 16.77
C THR A 395 -21.73 -3.78 16.36
N VAL A 396 -20.84 -3.09 17.07
CA VAL A 396 -19.38 -3.16 16.85
C VAL A 396 -18.84 -4.49 17.35
N GLY A 397 -17.96 -5.09 16.55
CA GLY A 397 -17.25 -6.31 16.89
C GLY A 397 -15.95 -6.44 16.09
N THR A 398 -15.31 -7.59 16.18
CA THR A 398 -14.08 -7.93 15.45
C THR A 398 -14.41 -8.43 14.05
N ILE A 399 -13.70 -7.95 13.05
CA ILE A 399 -13.90 -8.32 11.65
C ILE A 399 -13.13 -9.60 11.35
N HIS A 400 -13.87 -10.64 10.96
CA HIS A 400 -13.36 -11.93 10.50
C HIS A 400 -13.74 -12.15 9.04
N LEU A 401 -12.83 -12.75 8.25
CA LEU A 401 -13.11 -12.99 6.83
C LEU A 401 -12.59 -14.34 6.34
N LYS A 402 -13.26 -14.89 5.34
CA LYS A 402 -12.95 -16.16 4.70
C LYS A 402 -13.37 -16.12 3.24
N GLY A 403 -12.66 -16.84 2.37
CA GLY A 403 -13.09 -16.98 0.98
C GLY A 403 -11.98 -16.77 -0.04
N ARG A 404 -12.39 -16.50 -1.27
CA ARG A 404 -11.50 -16.36 -2.41
C ARG A 404 -10.55 -15.17 -2.24
N GLY A 405 -9.24 -15.38 -2.51
CA GLY A 405 -8.22 -14.34 -2.43
C GLY A 405 -7.71 -14.04 -1.03
N VAL A 406 -8.23 -14.71 0.01
CA VAL A 406 -7.59 -14.73 1.33
C VAL A 406 -6.33 -15.58 1.23
N PHE A 407 -5.20 -15.03 1.64
CA PHE A 407 -3.93 -15.75 1.61
C PHE A 407 -3.97 -17.04 2.45
N LYS A 408 -3.04 -17.97 2.21
CA LYS A 408 -3.01 -19.26 2.93
C LYS A 408 -2.12 -19.27 4.17
N GLY A 409 -1.44 -18.14 4.44
CA GLY A 409 -0.52 -17.97 5.56
C GLY A 409 0.73 -17.19 5.17
N TYR A 410 1.48 -16.73 6.16
CA TYR A 410 2.72 -16.00 5.94
C TYR A 410 3.82 -16.92 5.42
N LEU A 411 4.65 -16.40 4.50
CA LEU A 411 5.79 -17.13 3.98
C LEU A 411 6.88 -17.22 5.04
N ASN A 412 7.28 -18.46 5.35
CA ASN A 412 8.44 -18.75 6.16
C ASN A 412 9.06 -20.06 5.71
N ARG A 413 10.30 -20.00 5.21
CA ARG A 413 11.04 -21.15 4.68
C ARG A 413 12.13 -21.68 5.64
N VAL A 414 12.22 -21.10 6.85
CA VAL A 414 13.18 -21.57 7.87
C VAL A 414 12.58 -22.71 8.70
N GLU A 415 13.46 -23.58 9.18
CA GLU A 415 13.10 -24.57 10.19
C GLU A 415 12.76 -23.89 11.52
N ASN A 416 11.68 -24.32 12.19
CA ASN A 416 11.19 -23.76 13.45
C ASN A 416 10.86 -22.25 13.43
N PRO A 417 9.90 -21.85 12.59
CA PRO A 417 9.48 -20.44 12.51
C PRO A 417 8.87 -19.97 13.85
N ASP A 418 9.03 -18.68 14.18
CA ASP A 418 8.36 -18.10 15.35
C ASP A 418 6.84 -18.34 15.26
N PRO A 419 6.21 -18.99 16.25
CA PRO A 419 4.77 -19.23 16.25
C PRO A 419 3.92 -17.98 16.03
N LYS A 420 4.43 -16.79 16.41
CA LYS A 420 3.76 -15.50 16.20
C LYS A 420 3.67 -15.11 14.72
N THR A 421 4.46 -15.72 13.86
CA THR A 421 4.42 -15.49 12.40
C THR A 421 3.47 -16.44 11.68
N LEU A 422 2.92 -17.45 12.35
CA LEU A 422 2.29 -18.59 11.71
C LEU A 422 0.77 -18.55 11.65
N ILE A 423 0.07 -17.92 12.61
CA ILE A 423 -1.39 -18.11 12.73
C ILE A 423 -2.12 -16.79 12.90
N VAL A 424 -3.06 -16.62 11.99
CA VAL A 424 -4.07 -15.56 12.01
C VAL A 424 -5.48 -16.12 11.73
N PHE A 425 -5.60 -17.44 11.58
CA PHE A 425 -6.88 -18.08 11.31
C PHE A 425 -7.53 -18.61 12.60
N THR A 426 -8.82 -18.38 12.70
CA THR A 426 -9.66 -18.96 13.73
C THR A 426 -9.84 -20.46 13.52
N LYS A 427 -10.38 -21.18 14.53
CA LYS A 427 -10.60 -22.64 14.43
C LYS A 427 -11.55 -23.04 13.30
N ASP A 428 -12.48 -22.17 12.92
CA ASP A 428 -13.45 -22.31 11.84
C ASP A 428 -12.91 -21.77 10.49
N GLY A 429 -11.63 -21.39 10.43
CA GLY A 429 -10.90 -21.06 9.22
C GLY A 429 -11.10 -19.63 8.71
N TYR A 430 -11.55 -18.70 9.56
CA TYR A 430 -11.58 -17.29 9.25
C TYR A 430 -10.25 -16.62 9.58
N LEU A 431 -9.83 -15.69 8.74
CA LEU A 431 -8.77 -14.75 9.04
C LEU A 431 -9.31 -13.69 10.02
N ASN A 432 -8.71 -13.57 11.19
CA ASN A 432 -8.97 -12.47 12.10
C ASN A 432 -8.15 -11.26 11.65
N MET A 433 -8.84 -10.15 11.37
CA MET A 433 -8.20 -8.92 10.89
C MET A 433 -7.58 -8.07 11.99
N ASP A 434 -7.93 -8.32 13.26
CA ASP A 434 -7.66 -7.41 14.38
C ASP A 434 -8.18 -5.98 14.13
N ASP A 435 -9.16 -5.83 13.24
CA ASP A 435 -9.88 -4.59 13.00
C ASP A 435 -11.27 -4.69 13.61
N SER A 436 -11.78 -3.56 14.14
CA SER A 436 -13.13 -3.43 14.66
C SER A 436 -14.01 -2.69 13.65
N GLY A 437 -15.28 -3.09 13.61
CA GLY A 437 -16.26 -2.48 12.72
C GLY A 437 -17.64 -3.04 12.93
N TYR A 438 -18.56 -2.65 12.08
CA TYR A 438 -19.93 -3.15 12.08
C TYR A 438 -20.53 -3.17 10.67
N PHE A 439 -21.56 -3.96 10.48
CA PHE A 439 -22.45 -3.88 9.33
C PHE A 439 -23.69 -3.08 9.70
N ASP A 440 -24.20 -2.25 8.77
CA ASP A 440 -25.55 -1.73 8.88
C ASP A 440 -26.59 -2.75 8.36
N GLU A 441 -27.88 -2.36 8.33
CA GLU A 441 -28.97 -3.22 7.88
C GLU A 441 -28.87 -3.60 6.40
N ASP A 442 -28.25 -2.75 5.58
CA ASP A 442 -28.00 -2.96 4.15
C ASP A 442 -26.71 -3.76 3.87
N ARG A 443 -26.09 -4.30 4.91
CA ARG A 443 -24.80 -5.03 4.83
C ARG A 443 -23.65 -4.17 4.31
N THR A 444 -23.72 -2.85 4.50
CA THR A 444 -22.58 -1.94 4.28
C THR A 444 -21.61 -2.06 5.44
N LEU A 445 -20.32 -2.21 5.12
CA LEU A 445 -19.26 -2.32 6.11
C LEU A 445 -18.76 -0.94 6.54
N TYR A 446 -18.61 -0.77 7.85
CA TYR A 446 -17.98 0.37 8.51
C TYR A 446 -16.81 -0.12 9.36
N VAL A 447 -15.61 0.46 9.18
CA VAL A 447 -14.38 0.03 9.86
C VAL A 447 -13.86 1.15 10.75
N LEU A 448 -13.84 0.90 12.05
CA LEU A 448 -13.52 1.90 13.07
C LEU A 448 -12.02 1.99 13.38
N GLY A 449 -11.25 0.93 13.07
CA GLY A 449 -9.82 0.87 13.28
C GLY A 449 -9.35 -0.44 13.91
N ARG A 450 -8.09 -0.45 14.36
CA ARG A 450 -7.47 -1.65 14.95
C ARG A 450 -8.00 -1.93 16.34
N LEU A 451 -8.36 -3.17 16.63
CA LEU A 451 -8.83 -3.58 17.96
C LEU A 451 -7.78 -3.33 19.06
N LYS A 452 -6.50 -3.55 18.75
CA LYS A 452 -5.39 -3.29 19.67
C LYS A 452 -5.11 -1.81 19.95
N ASP A 453 -5.66 -0.90 19.12
CA ASP A 453 -5.53 0.54 19.31
C ASP A 453 -6.70 1.09 20.14
N VAL A 454 -7.70 0.25 20.47
CA VAL A 454 -8.81 0.59 21.38
C VAL A 454 -8.25 0.87 22.78
N ILE A 455 -8.65 2.01 23.33
CA ILE A 455 -8.21 2.46 24.65
C ILE A 455 -9.25 2.01 25.68
N THR A 456 -8.81 1.29 26.70
CA THR A 456 -9.67 0.81 27.79
C THR A 456 -9.55 1.73 29.00
N ILE A 457 -10.63 2.45 29.32
CA ILE A 457 -10.71 3.36 30.47
C ILE A 457 -11.72 2.78 31.47
N GLY A 458 -11.22 2.13 32.50
CA GLY A 458 -12.10 1.41 33.44
C GLY A 458 -12.94 0.36 32.73
N ALA A 459 -14.25 0.55 32.65
CA ALA A 459 -15.18 -0.33 31.96
C ALA A 459 -15.56 0.15 30.55
N SER A 460 -15.03 1.29 30.09
CA SER A 460 -15.37 1.90 28.81
C SER A 460 -14.29 1.64 27.76
N PHE A 461 -14.73 1.44 26.50
CA PHE A 461 -13.86 1.27 25.34
C PHE A 461 -13.91 2.54 24.48
N VAL A 462 -12.75 3.11 24.21
CA VAL A 462 -12.61 4.31 23.38
C VAL A 462 -11.86 3.98 22.12
N TYR A 463 -12.47 4.26 20.99
CA TYR A 463 -11.89 4.03 19.68
C TYR A 463 -11.17 5.30 19.20
N PRO A 464 -9.84 5.32 19.08
CA PRO A 464 -9.09 6.49 18.63
C PRO A 464 -9.62 7.10 17.34
N GLY A 465 -10.06 6.24 16.42
CA GLY A 465 -10.67 6.67 15.17
C GLY A 465 -11.89 7.60 15.34
N TRP A 466 -12.61 7.56 16.45
CA TRP A 466 -13.73 8.47 16.71
C TRP A 466 -13.26 9.85 17.19
N LEU A 467 -12.14 9.91 17.91
CA LEU A 467 -11.64 11.14 18.48
C LEU A 467 -10.79 11.92 17.49
N GLU A 468 -9.93 11.24 16.76
CA GLU A 468 -8.95 11.85 15.87
C GLU A 468 -9.56 12.78 14.82
N PRO A 469 -10.62 12.38 14.07
CA PRO A 469 -11.25 13.25 13.10
C PRO A 469 -11.87 14.50 13.72
N LYS A 470 -12.43 14.38 14.93
CA LYS A 470 -13.02 15.50 15.65
C LYS A 470 -11.97 16.48 16.16
N ILE A 471 -10.85 15.97 16.69
CA ILE A 471 -9.71 16.78 17.13
C ILE A 471 -9.07 17.52 15.94
N ALA A 472 -8.96 16.85 14.80
CA ALA A 472 -8.41 17.42 13.56
C ALA A 472 -9.26 18.56 12.95
N GLN A 473 -10.50 18.77 13.42
CA GLN A 473 -11.32 19.93 13.01
C GLN A 473 -10.82 21.27 13.59
N HIS A 474 -9.88 21.22 14.54
CA HIS A 474 -9.29 22.47 15.05
C HIS A 474 -8.46 23.15 13.94
N PRO A 475 -8.66 24.48 13.67
CA PRO A 475 -8.03 25.17 12.53
C PRO A 475 -6.49 25.13 12.52
N ALA A 476 -5.87 25.03 13.70
CA ALA A 476 -4.42 24.97 13.84
C ALA A 476 -3.86 23.54 13.74
N VAL A 477 -4.69 22.51 13.58
CA VAL A 477 -4.30 21.10 13.56
C VAL A 477 -4.33 20.55 12.13
N THR A 478 -3.21 19.99 11.69
CA THR A 478 -3.13 19.25 10.40
C THR A 478 -3.53 17.80 10.59
N GLU A 479 -3.11 17.20 11.70
CA GLU A 479 -3.28 15.76 11.94
C GLU A 479 -3.39 15.49 13.44
N ALA A 480 -4.22 14.54 13.83
CA ALA A 480 -4.38 14.08 15.20
C ALA A 480 -4.18 12.58 15.30
N CYS A 481 -3.51 12.15 16.37
CA CYS A 481 -3.35 10.76 16.75
C CYS A 481 -3.67 10.60 18.22
N VAL A 482 -4.54 9.66 18.54
CA VAL A 482 -4.97 9.38 19.92
C VAL A 482 -4.38 8.05 20.36
N VAL A 483 -3.66 8.06 21.46
CA VAL A 483 -2.97 6.87 21.99
C VAL A 483 -3.28 6.66 23.47
N PRO A 484 -3.23 5.40 23.97
CA PRO A 484 -3.35 5.14 25.39
C PRO A 484 -2.06 5.54 26.13
N VAL A 485 -2.26 5.95 27.38
CA VAL A 485 -1.22 6.11 28.40
C VAL A 485 -1.63 5.30 29.63
N SER A 486 -0.71 4.56 30.21
CA SER A 486 -0.96 3.72 31.38
C SER A 486 -1.48 4.54 32.56
N ASP A 487 -2.54 4.04 33.23
CA ASP A 487 -3.11 4.61 34.44
C ASP A 487 -3.29 3.52 35.50
N PRO A 488 -2.79 3.73 36.74
CA PRO A 488 -2.82 2.69 37.77
C PRO A 488 -4.23 2.36 38.27
N VAL A 489 -5.21 3.21 38.04
CA VAL A 489 -6.61 3.04 38.52
C VAL A 489 -7.53 2.64 37.37
N LEU A 490 -7.42 3.31 36.23
CA LEU A 490 -8.32 3.14 35.09
C LEU A 490 -7.74 2.25 33.99
N PHE A 491 -6.60 1.59 34.23
CA PHE A 491 -5.78 0.84 33.27
C PHE A 491 -5.13 1.75 32.23
N GLN A 492 -5.90 2.59 31.56
CA GLN A 492 -5.41 3.52 30.54
C GLN A 492 -6.15 4.86 30.64
N ASN A 493 -5.51 5.89 30.12
CA ASN A 493 -6.08 7.21 29.82
C ASN A 493 -5.78 7.61 28.40
N ILE A 494 -6.51 8.59 27.89
CA ILE A 494 -6.37 9.10 26.52
C ILE A 494 -5.31 10.19 26.48
N CYS A 495 -4.36 10.07 25.55
CA CYS A 495 -3.49 11.16 25.13
C CYS A 495 -3.84 11.57 23.69
N ALA A 496 -4.23 12.81 23.51
CA ALA A 496 -4.39 13.43 22.20
C ALA A 496 -3.05 14.04 21.76
N ILE A 497 -2.51 13.57 20.63
CA ILE A 497 -1.28 14.08 20.03
C ILE A 497 -1.67 14.79 18.73
N VAL A 498 -1.25 16.03 18.56
CA VAL A 498 -1.58 16.80 17.36
C VAL A 498 -0.34 17.32 16.66
N LYS A 499 -0.40 17.35 15.33
CA LYS A 499 0.55 18.02 14.45
C LYS A 499 -0.06 19.33 14.00
N LEU A 500 0.69 20.41 14.14
CA LEU A 500 0.21 21.74 13.76
C LEU A 500 0.31 22.00 12.26
N VAL A 501 -0.54 22.90 11.77
CA VAL A 501 -0.34 23.49 10.44
C VAL A 501 0.98 24.27 10.42
N PRO A 502 1.68 24.37 9.28
CA PRO A 502 2.91 25.16 9.17
C PRO A 502 2.73 26.59 9.67
N GLY A 503 3.53 27.00 10.66
CA GLY A 503 3.42 28.31 11.31
C GLY A 503 2.24 28.47 12.29
N GLY A 504 1.46 27.41 12.50
CA GLY A 504 0.37 27.39 13.47
C GLY A 504 0.88 27.45 14.91
N GLN A 505 0.10 28.10 15.77
CA GLN A 505 0.31 28.12 17.21
C GLN A 505 -0.93 27.59 17.90
N LEU A 506 -0.72 26.77 18.91
CA LEU A 506 -1.77 26.17 19.73
C LEU A 506 -1.14 25.76 21.06
N SER A 507 -1.74 26.18 22.16
CA SER A 507 -1.33 25.73 23.50
C SER A 507 -2.06 24.45 23.91
N GLU A 508 -1.51 23.73 24.91
CA GLU A 508 -2.21 22.57 25.49
C GLU A 508 -3.56 22.96 26.09
N GLU A 509 -3.66 24.15 26.70
CA GLU A 509 -4.89 24.66 27.32
C GLU A 509 -5.97 24.92 26.25
N GLU A 510 -5.62 25.52 25.13
CA GLU A 510 -6.56 25.78 24.02
C GLU A 510 -7.04 24.45 23.40
N LEU A 511 -6.13 23.50 23.18
CA LEU A 511 -6.47 22.18 22.66
C LEU A 511 -7.37 21.42 23.64
N ARG A 512 -7.09 21.50 24.95
CA ARG A 512 -7.92 20.93 26.01
C ARG A 512 -9.33 21.51 26.02
N ALA A 513 -9.43 22.85 25.98
CA ALA A 513 -10.71 23.53 25.96
C ALA A 513 -11.52 23.17 24.69
N PHE A 514 -10.85 23.04 23.56
CA PHE A 514 -11.48 22.56 22.32
C PHE A 514 -12.01 21.14 22.47
N CYS A 515 -11.20 20.19 22.94
CA CYS A 515 -11.61 18.79 23.13
C CYS A 515 -12.76 18.68 24.16
N GLN A 516 -12.71 19.40 25.26
CA GLN A 516 -13.80 19.43 26.23
C GLN A 516 -15.11 19.90 25.59
N ARG A 517 -15.07 20.94 24.76
CA ARG A 517 -16.25 21.45 24.09
C ARG A 517 -16.85 20.44 23.11
N ILE A 518 -16.03 19.77 22.28
CA ILE A 518 -16.55 18.88 21.24
C ILE A 518 -17.00 17.52 21.79
N PHE A 519 -16.37 17.01 22.87
CA PHE A 519 -16.70 15.69 23.43
C PHE A 519 -17.73 15.74 24.56
N LEU A 520 -17.87 16.86 25.26
CA LEU A 520 -18.92 17.03 26.28
C LEU A 520 -20.29 17.43 25.69
N LEU A 521 -20.31 17.98 24.47
CA LEU A 521 -21.55 18.38 23.80
C LEU A 521 -22.08 17.32 22.82
N ASP A 522 -21.34 16.23 22.62
CA ASP A 522 -21.74 15.14 21.73
C ASP A 522 -22.55 14.12 22.53
N GLU A 523 -23.85 14.08 22.31
CA GLU A 523 -24.79 13.17 23.00
C GLU A 523 -24.45 11.69 22.73
N ASP A 524 -23.75 11.40 21.63
CA ASP A 524 -23.31 10.05 21.25
C ASP A 524 -22.00 9.63 21.92
N VAL A 525 -21.31 10.52 22.66
CA VAL A 525 -20.00 10.25 23.27
C VAL A 525 -20.07 10.46 24.78
N GLU A 526 -19.88 9.40 25.54
CA GLU A 526 -19.77 9.49 26.99
C GLU A 526 -18.59 10.37 27.44
N GLY A 527 -18.73 11.11 28.53
CA GLY A 527 -17.72 12.03 29.07
C GLY A 527 -16.33 11.44 29.36
N SER A 528 -16.21 10.11 29.35
CA SER A 528 -14.95 9.35 29.43
C SER A 528 -14.05 9.51 28.19
N CYS A 529 -14.55 10.04 27.08
CA CYS A 529 -13.82 10.21 25.82
C CYS A 529 -12.96 11.49 25.74
N VAL A 530 -13.07 12.40 26.69
CA VAL A 530 -12.24 13.61 26.74
C VAL A 530 -10.79 13.25 27.03
N PRO A 531 -9.81 13.59 26.19
CA PRO A 531 -8.42 13.30 26.46
C PRO A 531 -7.94 13.92 27.79
N LYS A 532 -7.21 13.14 28.59
CA LYS A 532 -6.59 13.61 29.82
C LYS A 532 -5.26 14.31 29.56
N PHE A 533 -4.50 13.80 28.58
CA PHE A 533 -3.17 14.27 28.23
C PHE A 533 -3.13 14.82 26.80
N TYR A 534 -2.22 15.75 26.56
CA TYR A 534 -2.07 16.43 25.27
C TYR A 534 -0.60 16.57 24.92
N LEU A 535 -0.27 16.31 23.65
CA LEU A 535 1.05 16.53 23.07
C LEU A 535 0.89 17.30 21.75
N ILE A 536 1.73 18.32 21.58
CA ILE A 536 1.79 19.09 20.36
C ILE A 536 3.16 18.86 19.74
N LEU A 537 3.18 18.36 18.51
CA LEU A 537 4.39 18.02 17.78
C LEU A 537 4.44 18.82 16.47
N GLN A 538 5.65 19.13 16.01
CA GLN A 538 5.86 19.75 14.69
C GLN A 538 5.67 18.74 13.57
N ASP A 539 6.13 17.50 13.78
CA ASP A 539 5.98 16.38 12.85
C ASP A 539 5.64 15.08 13.57
N PHE A 540 4.90 14.22 12.87
CA PHE A 540 4.64 12.86 13.34
C PHE A 540 5.72 11.91 12.82
N PRO A 541 6.16 10.95 13.66
CA PRO A 541 6.97 9.85 13.18
C PRO A 541 6.15 8.99 12.20
N GLU A 542 6.77 8.63 11.09
CA GLU A 542 6.14 7.82 10.06
C GLU A 542 6.76 6.41 10.00
N THR A 543 5.95 5.44 9.61
CA THR A 543 6.41 4.10 9.24
C THR A 543 7.09 4.14 7.87
N ALA A 544 7.76 3.05 7.49
CA ALA A 544 8.38 2.91 6.16
C ALA A 544 7.37 3.06 4.99
N THR A 545 6.08 2.91 5.25
CA THR A 545 4.99 3.07 4.27
C THR A 545 4.37 4.48 4.27
N GLY A 546 4.92 5.43 5.03
CA GLY A 546 4.42 6.80 5.13
C GLY A 546 3.17 6.96 5.99
N LYS A 547 2.81 5.95 6.79
CA LYS A 547 1.72 6.05 7.78
C LYS A 547 2.26 6.53 9.12
N VAL A 548 1.43 7.19 9.91
CA VAL A 548 1.76 7.56 11.29
C VAL A 548 2.22 6.35 12.10
N ASP A 549 3.38 6.46 12.72
CA ASP A 549 3.90 5.45 13.64
C ASP A 549 3.28 5.63 15.04
N ARG A 550 2.08 5.07 15.23
CA ARG A 550 1.34 5.12 16.49
C ARG A 550 2.13 4.58 17.67
N LYS A 551 2.94 3.52 17.47
CA LYS A 551 3.73 2.92 18.54
C LYS A 551 4.77 3.88 19.08
N ARG A 552 5.43 4.60 18.18
CA ARG A 552 6.42 5.61 18.54
C ARG A 552 5.76 6.81 19.24
N LEU A 553 4.59 7.23 18.76
CA LEU A 553 3.79 8.26 19.41
C LEU A 553 3.31 7.82 20.80
N GLN A 554 2.82 6.57 20.94
CA GLN A 554 2.42 6.02 22.23
C GLN A 554 3.59 5.97 23.21
N LYS A 555 4.78 5.56 22.74
CA LYS A 555 5.99 5.56 23.58
C LYS A 555 6.33 6.98 24.05
N LEU A 556 6.27 7.98 23.18
CA LEU A 556 6.49 9.38 23.55
C LEU A 556 5.48 9.87 24.62
N ALA A 557 4.20 9.49 24.47
CA ALA A 557 3.17 9.82 25.46
C ALA A 557 3.40 9.09 26.79
N GLU A 558 3.76 7.81 26.75
CA GLU A 558 4.07 7.01 27.94
C GLU A 558 5.29 7.55 28.68
N ASP A 559 6.37 7.88 27.96
CA ASP A 559 7.60 8.45 28.54
C ASP A 559 7.34 9.82 29.23
N LYS A 560 6.36 10.60 28.71
CA LYS A 560 6.02 11.93 29.29
C LYS A 560 4.99 11.85 30.41
N PHE A 561 4.00 10.97 30.30
CA PHE A 561 2.82 10.97 31.18
C PHE A 561 2.57 9.65 31.93
N GLY A 562 3.19 8.55 31.48
CA GLY A 562 3.10 7.26 32.14
C GLY A 562 3.72 7.32 33.54
N SER A 563 3.10 6.66 34.50
CA SER A 563 3.60 6.53 35.90
C SER A 563 3.63 7.84 36.70
N ARG A 564 2.77 8.81 36.41
CA ARG A 564 2.55 9.97 37.27
C ARG A 564 1.20 9.96 37.95
#